data_726b921d659fa76aff85de7f53d6123c
#
_entry.id   726b921d659fa76aff85de7f53d6123c
#
_cell.length_a   1.000
_cell.length_b   1.000
_cell.length_c   1.000
_cell.angle_alpha   90.00
_cell.angle_beta   90.00
_cell.angle_gamma   90.00
#
_symmetry.space_group_name_H-M   'P 1'
#
loop_
_entity.id
_entity.type
_entity.pdbx_description
1 polymer ?
#
loop_
_entity_poly.entity_id
_entity_poly.type
_entity_poly.pdbx_seq_one_letter_code
_entity_poly.pdbx_strand_id
1 'polypeptide(L)'
;MGSEMCIRDRDEDVQFVEGLKILFKNKYWVIMLILQFLMNISYGLSTSGGTYYAKYILGNDNIIALLGAVGLIPTFLGFILTGPMTSKLGMTKTCMVSCVMGAVACLVRVFTPYSLATCIAGGVVTTFANIPLMCLFGAMVNNCVEYNDYKFGKRIVGMTNSANSFGGKIGSGIGASLIGWLLAAAGYKAALEVQPASVDTAIFVFGIYIPLALFVIMFILLKKYDLEKRYPEIVAELQKRKETE
;
A
#
# COMPACT_ATOMS: atom_id res chain seq x y z
N MET A 1 -19.72 -1.17 -32.92
CA MET A 1 -19.82 -1.74 -31.56
C MET A 1 -19.16 -3.12 -31.43
N GLY A 2 -18.44 -3.62 -32.41
CA GLY A 2 -17.80 -4.97 -32.38
C GLY A 2 -16.27 -4.97 -32.19
N SER A 3 -15.59 -3.84 -32.33
CA SER A 3 -14.11 -3.80 -32.37
C SER A 3 -13.46 -3.60 -30.98
N GLU A 4 -14.13 -3.04 -30.02
CA GLU A 4 -13.55 -2.80 -28.68
C GLU A 4 -13.55 -4.05 -27.77
N MET A 5 -14.44 -5.01 -28.04
CA MET A 5 -14.53 -6.25 -27.26
C MET A 5 -13.43 -7.26 -27.63
N CYS A 6 -12.98 -7.27 -28.88
CA CYS A 6 -11.87 -8.13 -29.33
C CYS A 6 -10.47 -7.69 -28.86
N ILE A 7 -10.31 -6.45 -28.40
CA ILE A 7 -9.02 -5.92 -27.92
C ILE A 7 -8.74 -6.37 -26.47
N ARG A 8 -9.77 -6.80 -25.75
CA ARG A 8 -9.70 -7.13 -24.31
C ARG A 8 -9.21 -8.56 -24.04
N ASP A 9 -9.25 -9.46 -25.03
CA ASP A 9 -9.11 -10.90 -24.82
C ASP A 9 -7.79 -11.51 -25.35
N ARG A 10 -6.78 -10.71 -25.70
CA ARG A 10 -5.43 -11.25 -25.94
C ARG A 10 -4.67 -11.43 -24.64
N ASP A 11 -5.15 -12.27 -23.71
CA ASP A 11 -4.26 -12.97 -22.79
C ASP A 11 -3.57 -14.06 -23.64
N GLU A 12 -2.33 -13.81 -24.03
CA GLU A 12 -1.55 -14.87 -24.68
C GLU A 12 -1.36 -16.03 -23.72
N ASP A 13 -1.59 -17.25 -24.18
CA ASP A 13 -1.31 -18.52 -23.47
C ASP A 13 0.21 -18.64 -23.25
N VAL A 14 0.72 -17.88 -22.30
CA VAL A 14 2.12 -17.95 -21.87
C VAL A 14 2.23 -18.99 -20.79
N GLN A 15 3.16 -19.95 -20.98
CA GLN A 15 3.44 -20.94 -19.94
C GLN A 15 3.76 -20.22 -18.61
N PHE A 16 3.21 -20.73 -17.50
CA PHE A 16 3.30 -20.09 -16.18
C PHE A 16 4.73 -19.67 -15.79
N VAL A 17 5.71 -20.56 -16.01
CA VAL A 17 7.12 -20.31 -15.66
C VAL A 17 7.73 -19.21 -16.53
N GLU A 18 7.38 -19.16 -17.82
CA GLU A 18 7.86 -18.15 -18.75
C GLU A 18 7.26 -16.79 -18.40
N GLY A 19 5.95 -16.72 -18.16
CA GLY A 19 5.28 -15.50 -17.73
C GLY A 19 5.86 -14.94 -16.44
N LEU A 20 6.13 -15.80 -15.46
CA LEU A 20 6.75 -15.37 -14.21
C LEU A 20 8.16 -14.80 -14.43
N LYS A 21 8.97 -15.42 -15.31
CA LYS A 21 10.30 -14.87 -15.66
C LYS A 21 10.21 -13.50 -16.33
N ILE A 22 9.22 -13.27 -17.20
CA ILE A 22 8.99 -11.98 -17.84
C ILE A 22 8.62 -10.93 -16.79
N LEU A 23 7.71 -11.26 -15.87
CA LEU A 23 7.28 -10.36 -14.80
C LEU A 23 8.45 -9.94 -13.90
N PHE A 24 9.30 -10.87 -13.49
CA PHE A 24 10.47 -10.53 -12.68
C PHE A 24 11.55 -9.73 -13.44
N LYS A 25 11.59 -9.81 -14.78
CA LYS A 25 12.43 -8.92 -15.62
C LYS A 25 11.86 -7.51 -15.76
N ASN A 26 10.58 -7.30 -15.47
CA ASN A 26 9.95 -5.99 -15.46
C ASN A 26 10.19 -5.30 -14.12
N LYS A 27 11.16 -4.36 -14.11
CA LYS A 27 11.51 -3.60 -12.88
C LYS A 27 10.30 -2.87 -12.26
N TYR A 28 9.39 -2.37 -13.08
CA TYR A 28 8.22 -1.63 -12.62
C TYR A 28 7.22 -2.54 -11.93
N TRP A 29 7.01 -3.72 -12.50
CA TRP A 29 6.15 -4.72 -11.88
C TRP A 29 6.72 -5.21 -10.53
N VAL A 30 8.04 -5.42 -10.46
CA VAL A 30 8.70 -5.80 -9.18
C VAL A 30 8.52 -4.71 -8.12
N ILE A 31 8.65 -3.43 -8.51
CA ILE A 31 8.38 -2.30 -7.61
C ILE A 31 6.92 -2.35 -7.12
N MET A 32 5.96 -2.58 -8.02
CA MET A 32 4.53 -2.65 -7.66
C MET A 32 4.24 -3.85 -6.75
N LEU A 33 4.85 -5.01 -7.00
CA LEU A 33 4.72 -6.19 -6.14
C LEU A 33 5.20 -5.90 -4.69
N ILE A 34 6.37 -5.26 -4.57
CA ILE A 34 6.93 -4.89 -3.26
C ILE A 34 6.04 -3.82 -2.60
N LEU A 35 5.58 -2.82 -3.34
CA LEU A 35 4.64 -1.80 -2.82
C LEU A 35 3.37 -2.44 -2.28
N GLN A 36 2.76 -3.37 -3.02
CA GLN A 36 1.57 -4.09 -2.58
C GLN A 36 1.81 -4.84 -1.27
N PHE A 37 2.93 -5.53 -1.19
CA PHE A 37 3.34 -6.25 0.01
C PHE A 37 3.47 -5.32 1.23
N LEU A 38 4.20 -4.20 1.07
CA LEU A 38 4.42 -3.22 2.15
C LEU A 38 3.13 -2.51 2.57
N MET A 39 2.28 -2.14 1.62
CA MET A 39 0.96 -1.55 1.89
C MET A 39 0.09 -2.49 2.72
N ASN A 40 0.07 -3.78 2.38
CA ASN A 40 -0.74 -4.76 3.10
C ASN A 40 -0.17 -5.09 4.49
N ILE A 41 1.15 -5.07 4.67
CA ILE A 41 1.75 -5.14 6.02
C ILE A 41 1.28 -3.94 6.85
N SER A 42 1.38 -2.73 6.31
CA SER A 42 0.93 -1.51 6.99
C SER A 42 -0.55 -1.57 7.36
N TYR A 43 -1.40 -2.06 6.46
CA TYR A 43 -2.82 -2.25 6.70
C TYR A 43 -3.07 -3.28 7.82
N GLY A 44 -2.41 -4.44 7.79
CA GLY A 44 -2.50 -5.47 8.82
C GLY A 44 -2.09 -4.97 10.21
N LEU A 45 -0.99 -4.20 10.28
CA LEU A 45 -0.54 -3.56 11.52
C LEU A 45 -1.55 -2.53 12.04
N SER A 46 -2.12 -1.72 11.17
CA SER A 46 -3.08 -0.66 11.55
C SER A 46 -4.39 -1.24 12.07
N THR A 47 -4.94 -2.26 11.41
CA THR A 47 -6.23 -2.86 11.79
C THR A 47 -6.17 -3.64 13.08
N SER A 48 -5.10 -4.40 13.31
CA SER A 48 -4.96 -5.24 14.49
C SER A 48 -4.22 -4.53 15.65
N GLY A 49 -3.27 -3.64 15.32
CA GLY A 49 -2.45 -2.95 16.31
C GLY A 49 -3.14 -1.83 17.07
N GLY A 50 -4.15 -1.19 16.44
CA GLY A 50 -4.90 -0.08 17.04
C GLY A 50 -5.56 -0.44 18.37
N THR A 51 -6.05 -1.67 18.50
CA THR A 51 -6.67 -2.19 19.73
C THR A 51 -5.69 -2.21 20.89
N TYR A 52 -4.48 -2.72 20.68
CA TYR A 52 -3.45 -2.77 21.73
C TYR A 52 -3.00 -1.37 22.12
N TYR A 53 -2.86 -0.46 21.16
CA TYR A 53 -2.49 0.93 21.42
C TYR A 53 -3.53 1.65 22.27
N ALA A 54 -4.82 1.53 21.94
CA ALA A 54 -5.91 2.14 22.68
C ALA A 54 -5.99 1.60 24.12
N LYS A 55 -5.90 0.27 24.28
CA LYS A 55 -6.04 -0.40 25.59
C LYS A 55 -4.85 -0.12 26.52
N TYR A 56 -3.63 -0.34 26.05
CA TYR A 56 -2.45 -0.36 26.93
C TYR A 56 -1.69 0.97 26.98
N ILE A 57 -1.74 1.79 25.93
CA ILE A 57 -1.05 3.08 25.91
C ILE A 57 -1.99 4.22 26.31
N LEU A 58 -3.24 4.21 25.79
CA LEU A 58 -4.21 5.27 26.07
C LEU A 58 -5.16 4.93 27.24
N GLY A 59 -5.15 3.68 27.72
CA GLY A 59 -5.91 3.24 28.88
C GLY A 59 -7.44 3.25 28.71
N ASN A 60 -7.95 3.24 27.46
CA ASN A 60 -9.38 3.32 27.21
C ASN A 60 -9.80 2.54 25.96
N ASP A 61 -10.51 1.44 26.13
CA ASP A 61 -10.98 0.58 25.04
C ASP A 61 -12.04 1.27 24.16
N ASN A 62 -12.78 2.25 24.67
CA ASN A 62 -13.80 3.00 23.92
C ASN A 62 -13.19 3.87 22.79
N ILE A 63 -11.90 4.19 22.89
CA ILE A 63 -11.17 4.95 21.87
C ILE A 63 -11.14 4.18 20.54
N ILE A 64 -11.20 2.86 20.55
CA ILE A 64 -11.22 2.02 19.33
C ILE A 64 -12.43 2.37 18.47
N ALA A 65 -13.62 2.43 19.08
CA ALA A 65 -14.84 2.81 18.37
C ALA A 65 -14.77 4.24 17.84
N LEU A 66 -14.22 5.15 18.64
CA LEU A 66 -13.98 6.54 18.24
C LEU A 66 -13.02 6.64 17.04
N LEU A 67 -11.89 5.95 17.09
CA LEU A 67 -10.91 5.92 15.99
C LEU A 67 -11.53 5.33 14.71
N GLY A 68 -12.35 4.30 14.82
CA GLY A 68 -13.09 3.73 13.71
C GLY A 68 -14.09 4.73 13.10
N ALA A 69 -14.90 5.37 13.91
CA ALA A 69 -15.88 6.36 13.45
C ALA A 69 -15.22 7.61 12.83
N VAL A 70 -14.19 8.15 13.50
CA VAL A 70 -13.42 9.30 12.99
C VAL A 70 -12.67 8.95 11.71
N GLY A 71 -12.23 7.70 11.54
CA GLY A 71 -11.53 7.20 10.35
C GLY A 71 -12.40 7.19 9.07
N LEU A 72 -13.73 7.19 9.18
CA LEU A 72 -14.62 7.25 8.01
C LEU A 72 -14.48 8.58 7.24
N ILE A 73 -14.40 9.69 7.95
CA ILE A 73 -14.30 11.03 7.33
C ILE A 73 -13.07 11.14 6.42
N PRO A 74 -11.82 10.88 6.88
CA PRO A 74 -10.65 10.95 6.02
C PRO A 74 -10.68 9.90 4.90
N THR A 75 -11.36 8.77 5.09
CA THR A 75 -11.53 7.78 4.03
C THR A 75 -12.37 8.35 2.88
N PHE A 76 -13.55 8.91 3.15
CA PHE A 76 -14.37 9.55 2.11
C PHE A 76 -13.67 10.74 1.45
N LEU A 77 -13.06 11.60 2.25
CA LEU A 77 -12.28 12.73 1.71
C LEU A 77 -11.11 12.25 0.85
N GLY A 78 -10.44 11.19 1.24
CA GLY A 78 -9.35 10.57 0.48
C GLY A 78 -9.81 10.10 -0.89
N PHE A 79 -10.96 9.40 -0.98
CA PHE A 79 -11.54 8.98 -2.26
C PHE A 79 -11.88 10.17 -3.15
N ILE A 80 -12.57 11.19 -2.62
CA ILE A 80 -12.98 12.38 -3.37
C ILE A 80 -11.77 13.17 -3.87
N LEU A 81 -10.73 13.34 -3.03
CA LEU A 81 -9.58 14.18 -3.34
C LEU A 81 -8.51 13.48 -4.20
N THR A 82 -8.48 12.14 -4.22
CA THR A 82 -7.52 11.39 -5.03
C THR A 82 -7.64 11.72 -6.53
N GLY A 83 -8.86 11.84 -7.07
CA GLY A 83 -9.09 12.21 -8.47
C GLY A 83 -8.46 13.56 -8.84
N PRO A 84 -8.87 14.67 -8.20
CA PRO A 84 -8.28 16.00 -8.41
C PRO A 84 -6.77 16.08 -8.15
N MET A 85 -6.25 15.35 -7.16
CA MET A 85 -4.80 15.27 -6.92
C MET A 85 -4.08 14.59 -8.08
N THR A 86 -4.61 13.48 -8.56
CA THR A 86 -4.03 12.71 -9.66
C THR A 86 -4.05 13.50 -10.97
N SER A 87 -5.12 14.23 -11.26
CA SER A 87 -5.22 15.06 -12.47
C SER A 87 -4.19 16.20 -12.51
N LYS A 88 -3.80 16.74 -11.34
CA LYS A 88 -2.83 17.83 -11.24
C LYS A 88 -1.38 17.37 -11.11
N LEU A 89 -1.14 16.31 -10.35
CA LEU A 89 0.20 15.85 -9.98
C LEU A 89 0.65 14.62 -10.75
N GLY A 90 -0.29 13.83 -11.27
CA GLY A 90 -0.06 12.48 -11.78
C GLY A 90 -0.15 11.43 -10.67
N MET A 91 -0.23 10.14 -11.06
CA MET A 91 -0.43 9.02 -10.13
C MET A 91 0.76 8.84 -9.18
N THR A 92 1.96 8.79 -9.72
CA THR A 92 3.18 8.54 -8.94
C THR A 92 3.43 9.62 -7.91
N LYS A 93 3.31 10.90 -8.29
CA LYS A 93 3.52 12.01 -7.37
C LYS A 93 2.44 12.08 -6.30
N THR A 94 1.18 11.79 -6.64
CA THR A 94 0.08 11.71 -5.67
C THR A 94 0.38 10.66 -4.59
N CYS A 95 0.82 9.46 -5.00
CA CYS A 95 1.26 8.42 -4.07
C CYS A 95 2.47 8.83 -3.23
N MET A 96 3.44 9.56 -3.81
CA MET A 96 4.60 10.08 -3.07
C MET A 96 4.20 11.10 -2.00
N VAL A 97 3.30 12.03 -2.33
CA VAL A 97 2.76 13.02 -1.36
C VAL A 97 2.06 12.29 -0.21
N SER A 98 1.27 11.27 -0.53
CA SER A 98 0.60 10.43 0.47
C SER A 98 1.61 9.74 1.40
N CYS A 99 2.70 9.17 0.86
CA CYS A 99 3.75 8.57 1.69
C CYS A 99 4.41 9.59 2.62
N VAL A 100 4.69 10.80 2.14
CA VAL A 100 5.25 11.89 2.97
C VAL A 100 4.29 12.28 4.08
N MET A 101 3.01 12.46 3.76
CA MET A 101 1.99 12.78 4.78
C MET A 101 1.90 11.70 5.85
N GLY A 102 1.85 10.42 5.45
CA GLY A 102 1.84 9.29 6.39
C GLY A 102 3.11 9.23 7.26
N ALA A 103 4.28 9.43 6.66
CA ALA A 103 5.55 9.46 7.39
C ALA A 103 5.60 10.61 8.40
N VAL A 104 5.17 11.82 8.03
CA VAL A 104 5.11 12.99 8.93
C VAL A 104 4.15 12.73 10.09
N ALA A 105 2.98 12.15 9.83
CA ALA A 105 2.03 11.80 10.88
C ALA A 105 2.61 10.78 11.87
N CYS A 106 3.31 9.76 11.38
CA CYS A 106 4.01 8.80 12.25
C CYS A 106 5.15 9.47 13.03
N LEU A 107 5.90 10.37 12.39
CA LEU A 107 7.02 11.08 13.03
C LEU A 107 6.53 11.98 14.19
N VAL A 108 5.42 12.68 14.02
CA VAL A 108 4.81 13.48 15.12
C VAL A 108 4.45 12.57 16.30
N ARG A 109 3.91 11.37 16.03
CA ARG A 109 3.57 10.40 17.08
C ARG A 109 4.79 9.84 17.81
N VAL A 110 5.97 9.81 17.19
CA VAL A 110 7.22 9.42 17.86
C VAL A 110 7.52 10.34 19.04
N PHE A 111 7.28 11.66 18.88
CA PHE A 111 7.55 12.65 19.93
C PHE A 111 6.42 12.75 20.99
N THR A 112 5.24 12.29 20.66
CA THR A 112 4.03 12.43 21.51
C THR A 112 3.25 11.11 21.62
N PRO A 113 3.89 9.99 22.04
CA PRO A 113 3.27 8.67 21.96
C PRO A 113 2.06 8.48 22.87
N TYR A 114 1.99 9.20 23.99
CA TYR A 114 0.91 9.08 24.99
C TYR A 114 -0.23 10.09 24.77
N SER A 115 -0.12 10.98 23.81
CA SER A 115 -1.13 12.01 23.55
C SER A 115 -2.29 11.45 22.73
N LEU A 116 -3.51 11.48 23.30
CA LEU A 116 -4.73 11.08 22.61
C LEU A 116 -4.98 11.96 21.37
N ALA A 117 -4.76 13.27 21.48
CA ALA A 117 -4.98 14.20 20.36
C ALA A 117 -4.10 13.88 19.16
N THR A 118 -2.80 13.61 19.39
CA THR A 118 -1.87 13.25 18.31
C THR A 118 -2.09 11.82 17.79
N CYS A 119 -2.62 10.92 18.62
CA CYS A 119 -3.04 9.60 18.17
C CYS A 119 -4.22 9.69 17.20
N ILE A 120 -5.25 10.47 17.54
CA ILE A 120 -6.42 10.68 16.68
C ILE A 120 -6.01 11.42 15.40
N ALA A 121 -5.33 12.56 15.51
CA ALA A 121 -4.89 13.34 14.36
C ALA A 121 -3.95 12.54 13.44
N GLY A 122 -2.98 11.83 14.02
CA GLY A 122 -2.09 10.95 13.28
C GLY A 122 -2.83 9.79 12.59
N GLY A 123 -3.82 9.19 13.26
CA GLY A 123 -4.70 8.16 12.68
C GLY A 123 -5.49 8.69 11.48
N VAL A 124 -6.08 9.87 11.60
CA VAL A 124 -6.79 10.56 10.50
C VAL A 124 -5.87 10.78 9.30
N VAL A 125 -4.69 11.34 9.53
CA VAL A 125 -3.74 11.65 8.45
C VAL A 125 -3.19 10.36 7.82
N THR A 126 -2.88 9.33 8.59
CA THR A 126 -2.39 8.05 8.05
C THR A 126 -3.48 7.31 7.27
N THR A 127 -4.75 7.36 7.73
CA THR A 127 -5.88 6.81 6.97
C THR A 127 -6.02 7.52 5.64
N PHE A 128 -6.06 8.86 5.65
CA PHE A 128 -6.11 9.66 4.42
C PHE A 128 -4.94 9.34 3.47
N ALA A 129 -3.72 9.20 4.01
CA ALA A 129 -2.53 8.91 3.23
C ALA A 129 -2.55 7.54 2.55
N ASN A 130 -3.24 6.54 3.11
CA ASN A 130 -3.35 5.21 2.50
C ASN A 130 -4.32 5.17 1.32
N ILE A 131 -5.32 6.05 1.25
CA ILE A 131 -6.38 6.00 0.23
C ILE A 131 -5.86 6.21 -1.20
N PRO A 132 -5.04 7.24 -1.53
CA PRO A 132 -4.50 7.40 -2.87
C PRO A 132 -3.63 6.21 -3.31
N LEU A 133 -2.87 5.63 -2.39
CA LEU A 133 -2.08 4.42 -2.66
C LEU A 133 -2.98 3.25 -3.08
N MET A 134 -4.09 3.03 -2.38
CA MET A 134 -5.06 1.97 -2.71
C MET A 134 -5.78 2.25 -4.03
N CYS A 135 -6.25 3.48 -4.26
CA CYS A 135 -7.02 3.85 -5.44
C CYS A 135 -6.20 3.75 -6.73
N LEU A 136 -4.94 4.19 -6.69
CA LEU A 136 -4.11 4.31 -7.88
C LEU A 136 -3.30 3.04 -8.18
N PHE A 137 -3.21 2.13 -7.20
CA PHE A 137 -2.43 0.90 -7.32
C PHE A 137 -2.81 0.08 -8.56
N GLY A 138 -4.11 -0.19 -8.75
CA GLY A 138 -4.60 -0.98 -9.88
C GLY A 138 -4.26 -0.35 -11.25
N ALA A 139 -4.38 0.99 -11.37
CA ALA A 139 -4.01 1.71 -12.58
C ALA A 139 -2.51 1.62 -12.85
N MET A 140 -1.67 1.77 -11.82
CA MET A 140 -0.21 1.65 -11.94
C MET A 140 0.23 0.23 -12.31
N VAL A 141 -0.46 -0.80 -11.82
CA VAL A 141 -0.22 -2.20 -12.21
C VAL A 141 -0.61 -2.44 -13.67
N ASN A 142 -1.73 -1.86 -14.14
CA ASN A 142 -2.13 -1.96 -15.54
C ASN A 142 -1.10 -1.31 -16.48
N ASN A 143 -0.48 -0.20 -16.09
CA ASN A 143 0.62 0.40 -16.85
C ASN A 143 1.83 -0.56 -16.96
N CYS A 144 2.06 -1.40 -15.95
CA CYS A 144 3.10 -2.43 -16.01
C CYS A 144 2.77 -3.55 -17.02
N VAL A 145 1.48 -3.87 -17.21
CA VAL A 145 1.03 -4.83 -18.24
C VAL A 145 1.34 -4.29 -19.65
N GLU A 146 1.04 -3.01 -19.90
CA GLU A 146 1.33 -2.39 -21.20
C GLU A 146 2.84 -2.24 -21.45
N TYR A 147 3.62 -2.00 -20.40
CA TYR A 147 5.08 -2.05 -20.50
C TYR A 147 5.61 -3.45 -20.82
N ASN A 148 4.96 -4.52 -20.32
CA ASN A 148 5.31 -5.90 -20.68
C ASN A 148 5.06 -6.15 -22.16
N ASP A 149 3.91 -5.73 -22.69
CA ASP A 149 3.56 -5.81 -24.10
C ASP A 149 4.58 -5.05 -24.97
N TYR A 150 4.86 -3.80 -24.62
CA TYR A 150 5.83 -2.95 -25.31
C TYR A 150 7.23 -3.58 -25.38
N LYS A 151 7.73 -4.09 -24.25
CA LYS A 151 9.13 -4.51 -24.11
C LYS A 151 9.37 -5.97 -24.51
N PHE A 152 8.41 -6.85 -24.23
CA PHE A 152 8.56 -8.30 -24.40
C PHE A 152 7.59 -8.87 -25.44
N GLY A 153 6.70 -8.06 -26.02
CA GLY A 153 5.66 -8.52 -26.95
C GLY A 153 4.66 -9.47 -26.30
N LYS A 154 4.52 -9.45 -24.97
CA LYS A 154 3.69 -10.37 -24.21
C LYS A 154 2.78 -9.60 -23.26
N ARG A 155 1.46 -9.65 -23.52
CA ARG A 155 0.44 -9.02 -22.68
C ARG A 155 -0.09 -10.03 -21.66
N ILE A 156 0.46 -10.03 -20.47
CA ILE A 156 0.18 -11.01 -19.41
C ILE A 156 -0.66 -10.36 -18.31
N VAL A 157 -1.96 -10.12 -18.55
CA VAL A 157 -2.85 -9.40 -17.61
C VAL A 157 -3.18 -10.26 -16.38
N GLY A 158 -3.66 -11.47 -16.59
CA GLY A 158 -4.12 -12.37 -15.53
C GLY A 158 -3.02 -12.70 -14.53
N MET A 159 -1.84 -13.07 -15.00
CA MET A 159 -0.70 -13.42 -14.13
C MET A 159 -0.15 -12.22 -13.39
N THR A 160 -0.09 -11.03 -14.02
CA THR A 160 0.34 -9.78 -13.40
C THR A 160 -0.51 -9.44 -12.18
N ASN A 161 -1.83 -9.53 -12.32
CA ASN A 161 -2.79 -9.21 -11.24
C ASN A 161 -2.85 -10.31 -10.17
N SER A 162 -2.77 -11.57 -10.57
CA SER A 162 -2.77 -12.71 -9.63
C SER A 162 -1.57 -12.69 -8.69
N ALA A 163 -0.37 -12.43 -9.22
CA ALA A 163 0.84 -12.34 -8.42
C ALA A 163 0.82 -11.14 -7.46
N ASN A 164 0.28 -9.98 -7.90
CA ASN A 164 0.08 -8.84 -7.02
C ASN A 164 -0.92 -9.17 -5.89
N SER A 165 -2.04 -9.81 -6.21
CA SER A 165 -3.03 -10.24 -5.22
C SER A 165 -2.45 -11.22 -4.21
N PHE A 166 -1.60 -12.14 -4.66
CA PHE A 166 -0.88 -13.08 -3.80
C PHE A 166 0.08 -12.35 -2.85
N GLY A 167 0.87 -11.40 -3.38
CA GLY A 167 1.75 -10.55 -2.57
C GLY A 167 0.98 -9.76 -1.51
N GLY A 168 -0.21 -9.25 -1.86
CA GLY A 168 -1.09 -8.56 -0.92
C GLY A 168 -1.58 -9.45 0.22
N LYS A 169 -2.02 -10.68 -0.08
CA LYS A 169 -2.48 -11.64 0.94
C LYS A 169 -1.35 -12.06 1.88
N ILE A 170 -0.16 -12.32 1.36
CA ILE A 170 1.01 -12.61 2.18
C ILE A 170 1.35 -11.39 3.06
N GLY A 171 1.36 -10.19 2.49
CA GLY A 171 1.64 -8.96 3.22
C GLY A 171 0.69 -8.75 4.40
N SER A 172 -0.62 -8.91 4.21
CA SER A 172 -1.59 -8.77 5.31
C SER A 172 -1.45 -9.84 6.38
N GLY A 173 -1.17 -11.08 6.00
CA GLY A 173 -0.89 -12.18 6.93
C GLY A 173 0.36 -11.92 7.77
N ILE A 174 1.45 -11.46 7.15
CA ILE A 174 2.68 -11.09 7.87
C ILE A 174 2.43 -9.89 8.78
N GLY A 175 1.71 -8.85 8.31
CA GLY A 175 1.38 -7.67 9.11
C GLY A 175 0.62 -8.04 10.40
N ALA A 176 -0.38 -8.91 10.30
CA ALA A 176 -1.11 -9.40 11.47
C ALA A 176 -0.24 -10.28 12.39
N SER A 177 0.59 -11.15 11.82
CA SER A 177 1.47 -12.05 12.58
C SER A 177 2.59 -11.30 13.31
N LEU A 178 3.11 -10.21 12.72
CA LEU A 178 4.16 -9.38 13.35
C LEU A 178 3.74 -8.86 14.71
N ILE A 179 2.47 -8.50 14.89
CA ILE A 179 1.95 -8.04 16.18
C ILE A 179 2.08 -9.14 17.23
N GLY A 180 1.62 -10.36 16.91
CA GLY A 180 1.72 -11.51 17.81
C GLY A 180 3.17 -11.85 18.16
N TRP A 181 4.08 -11.83 17.19
CA TRP A 181 5.50 -12.10 17.42
C TRP A 181 6.17 -11.04 18.29
N LEU A 182 5.90 -9.75 18.04
CA LEU A 182 6.46 -8.65 18.83
C LEU A 182 5.93 -8.66 20.25
N LEU A 183 4.63 -8.89 20.43
CA LEU A 183 4.02 -8.99 21.75
C LEU A 183 4.53 -10.21 22.54
N ALA A 184 4.65 -11.38 21.88
CA ALA A 184 5.21 -12.57 22.53
C ALA A 184 6.67 -12.36 22.94
N ALA A 185 7.49 -11.76 22.07
CA ALA A 185 8.88 -11.44 22.39
C ALA A 185 9.01 -10.41 23.52
N ALA A 186 8.03 -9.51 23.65
CA ALA A 186 7.97 -8.53 24.75
C ALA A 186 7.43 -9.11 26.07
N GLY A 187 7.01 -10.38 26.09
CA GLY A 187 6.48 -11.04 27.29
C GLY A 187 5.03 -10.71 27.62
N TYR A 188 4.24 -10.33 26.60
CA TYR A 188 2.81 -10.07 26.75
C TYR A 188 2.06 -11.28 27.31
N LYS A 189 1.23 -11.07 28.34
CA LYS A 189 0.35 -12.08 28.93
C LYS A 189 -1.06 -11.50 29.07
N ALA A 190 -2.02 -12.07 28.36
CA ALA A 190 -3.41 -11.59 28.35
C ALA A 190 -4.08 -11.59 29.75
N ALA A 191 -3.62 -12.43 30.67
CA ALA A 191 -4.14 -12.53 32.03
C ALA A 191 -3.67 -11.40 32.98
N LEU A 192 -2.69 -10.60 32.59
CA LEU A 192 -2.17 -9.49 33.39
C LEU A 192 -2.90 -8.19 33.07
N GLU A 193 -3.41 -7.52 34.11
CA GLU A 193 -3.99 -6.17 33.95
C GLU A 193 -2.89 -5.13 33.66
N VAL A 194 -1.73 -5.26 34.29
CA VAL A 194 -0.56 -4.39 34.06
C VAL A 194 0.49 -5.21 33.34
N GLN A 195 0.82 -4.75 32.13
CA GLN A 195 1.81 -5.40 31.27
C GLN A 195 3.24 -4.92 31.61
N PRO A 196 4.27 -5.71 31.30
CA PRO A 196 5.65 -5.25 31.39
C PRO A 196 5.90 -4.05 30.46
N ALA A 197 6.80 -3.12 30.82
CA ALA A 197 7.17 -1.95 30.02
C ALA A 197 7.72 -2.32 28.61
N SER A 198 8.25 -3.53 28.44
CA SER A 198 8.65 -4.08 27.14
C SER A 198 7.47 -4.20 26.15
N VAL A 199 6.26 -4.43 26.66
CA VAL A 199 5.03 -4.51 25.84
C VAL A 199 4.67 -3.15 25.28
N ASP A 200 4.80 -2.05 26.04
CA ASP A 200 4.58 -0.69 25.55
C ASP A 200 5.56 -0.37 24.41
N THR A 201 6.83 -0.77 24.58
CA THR A 201 7.83 -0.62 23.52
C THR A 201 7.45 -1.40 22.26
N ALA A 202 6.97 -2.64 22.40
CA ALA A 202 6.50 -3.43 21.26
C ALA A 202 5.31 -2.76 20.56
N ILE A 203 4.38 -2.18 21.32
CA ILE A 203 3.23 -1.44 20.80
C ILE A 203 3.70 -0.20 20.01
N PHE A 204 4.67 0.54 20.48
CA PHE A 204 5.25 1.66 19.73
C PHE A 204 5.96 1.18 18.47
N VAL A 205 6.66 0.05 18.49
CA VAL A 205 7.33 -0.51 17.33
C VAL A 205 6.32 -0.81 16.21
N PHE A 206 5.29 -1.60 16.48
CA PHE A 206 4.33 -1.93 15.42
C PHE A 206 3.31 -0.81 15.14
N GLY A 207 3.02 0.06 16.09
CA GLY A 207 2.03 1.14 15.95
C GLY A 207 2.59 2.44 15.36
N ILE A 208 3.91 2.67 15.43
CA ILE A 208 4.53 3.93 14.99
C ILE A 208 5.78 3.68 14.14
N TYR A 209 6.79 2.94 14.66
CA TYR A 209 8.09 2.86 14.00
C TYR A 209 8.08 2.05 12.71
N ILE A 210 7.42 0.88 12.70
CA ILE A 210 7.29 0.07 11.48
C ILE A 210 6.47 0.82 10.42
N PRO A 211 5.27 1.38 10.69
CA PRO A 211 4.54 2.20 9.72
C PRO A 211 5.36 3.37 9.17
N LEU A 212 6.12 4.07 10.01
CA LEU A 212 7.03 5.13 9.57
C LEU A 212 8.06 4.62 8.56
N ALA A 213 8.73 3.52 8.89
CA ALA A 213 9.72 2.90 8.00
C ALA A 213 9.09 2.44 6.68
N LEU A 214 7.88 1.86 6.73
CA LEU A 214 7.14 1.43 5.55
C LEU A 214 6.82 2.60 4.62
N PHE A 215 6.32 3.74 5.14
CA PHE A 215 6.06 4.93 4.32
C PHE A 215 7.33 5.48 3.67
N VAL A 216 8.45 5.50 4.39
CA VAL A 216 9.75 5.93 3.84
C VAL A 216 10.22 4.99 2.73
N ILE A 217 10.13 3.67 2.94
CA ILE A 217 10.53 2.68 1.94
C ILE A 217 9.62 2.78 0.70
N MET A 218 8.31 2.90 0.87
CA MET A 218 7.36 3.08 -0.23
C MET A 218 7.64 4.36 -1.01
N PHE A 219 7.97 5.46 -0.36
CA PHE A 219 8.37 6.71 -1.00
C PHE A 219 9.63 6.51 -1.89
N ILE A 220 10.65 5.81 -1.37
CA ILE A 220 11.89 5.53 -2.12
C ILE A 220 11.61 4.66 -3.34
N LEU A 221 10.74 3.65 -3.21
CA LEU A 221 10.33 2.78 -4.31
C LEU A 221 9.56 3.56 -5.39
N LEU A 222 8.60 4.40 -4.98
CA LEU A 222 7.85 5.26 -5.89
C LEU A 222 8.75 6.26 -6.64
N LYS A 223 9.80 6.76 -5.99
CA LYS A 223 10.80 7.63 -6.65
C LYS A 223 11.54 6.91 -7.79
N LYS A 224 11.67 5.58 -7.72
CA LYS A 224 12.26 4.75 -8.78
C LYS A 224 11.26 4.32 -9.85
N TYR A 225 9.95 4.57 -9.63
CA TYR A 225 8.89 4.25 -10.56
C TYR A 225 8.69 5.42 -11.54
N ASP A 226 9.45 5.42 -12.63
CA ASP A 226 9.43 6.45 -13.67
C ASP A 226 8.55 6.09 -14.89
N LEU A 227 7.79 4.97 -14.80
CA LEU A 227 6.96 4.45 -15.90
C LEU A 227 5.91 5.46 -16.37
N GLU A 228 5.29 6.20 -15.45
CA GLU A 228 4.26 7.18 -15.77
C GLU A 228 4.74 8.25 -16.76
N LYS A 229 6.01 8.67 -16.65
CA LYS A 229 6.60 9.66 -17.58
C LYS A 229 6.81 9.10 -18.97
N ARG A 230 7.06 7.81 -19.09
CA ARG A 230 7.32 7.09 -20.34
C ARG A 230 6.06 6.50 -20.95
N TYR A 231 4.96 6.50 -20.20
CA TYR A 231 3.71 5.87 -20.57
C TYR A 231 3.11 6.40 -21.90
N PRO A 232 3.08 7.72 -22.16
CA PRO A 232 2.57 8.24 -23.44
C PRO A 232 3.34 7.72 -24.66
N GLU A 233 4.68 7.58 -24.56
CA GLU A 233 5.53 7.05 -25.63
C GLU A 233 5.24 5.56 -25.86
N ILE A 234 5.06 4.81 -24.78
CA ILE A 234 4.76 3.37 -24.84
C ILE A 234 3.42 3.12 -25.52
N VAL A 235 2.39 3.88 -25.14
CA VAL A 235 1.05 3.75 -25.74
C VAL A 235 1.08 4.12 -27.22
N ALA A 236 1.76 5.21 -27.61
CA ALA A 236 1.87 5.62 -29.00
C ALA A 236 2.58 4.57 -29.87
N GLU A 237 3.61 3.93 -29.34
CA GLU A 237 4.33 2.86 -30.05
C GLU A 237 3.49 1.59 -30.19
N LEU A 238 2.76 1.20 -29.14
CA LEU A 238 1.83 0.07 -29.19
C LEU A 238 0.68 0.29 -30.17
N GLN A 239 0.19 1.53 -30.30
CA GLN A 239 -0.83 1.88 -31.30
C GLN A 239 -0.30 1.74 -32.72
N LYS A 240 0.90 2.25 -33.00
CA LYS A 240 1.54 2.11 -34.33
C LYS A 240 1.74 0.65 -34.71
N ARG A 241 2.14 -0.23 -33.81
CA ARG A 241 2.29 -1.66 -34.10
C ARG A 241 0.97 -2.30 -34.49
N LYS A 242 -0.15 -1.91 -33.83
CA LYS A 242 -1.49 -2.42 -34.14
C LYS A 242 -2.05 -1.93 -35.47
N GLU A 243 -1.62 -0.76 -35.95
CA GLU A 243 -2.01 -0.24 -37.24
C GLU A 243 -1.25 -0.90 -38.42
N THR A 244 -0.12 -1.56 -38.11
CA THR A 244 0.77 -2.17 -39.11
C THR A 244 0.56 -3.70 -39.21
N GLU A 245 -0.15 -4.33 -38.26
CA GLU A 245 -0.61 -5.73 -38.29
C GLU A 245 -1.99 -5.87 -38.96
#